data_1438f0e179051f11c737dc086005ef66
#
_entry.id   1438f0e179051f11c737dc086005ef66
#
_cell.length_a   1.000
_cell.length_b   1.000
_cell.length_c   1.000
_cell.angle_alpha   90.00
_cell.angle_beta   90.00
_cell.angle_gamma   90.00
#
_symmetry.space_group_name_H-M   'P 1'
#
loop_
_entity.id
_entity.type
_entity.pdbx_description
1 polymer ?
#
loop_
_entity_poly.entity_id
_entity_poly.type
_entity_poly.pdbx_seq_one_letter_code
_entity_poly.pdbx_strand_id
1 'polypeptide(L)'
;MASLTLKNLKKVYPFNGDDAKKAKKHKKGEPEKKKTNLQITDEGVVAVQEFNLDIADKEFIVLVGPSGCGKSTTLRMIAGLEDISGGELYIGNRLVNDVPPKDRDIAMVFQNYALYPHMTVYDNMAFALKLRHAPKDEIDKKVKEAAEILDITQYLGRKPKALSGGQRQRVAIGRAIVRNPQVMLMDEPLSNLDAKLRNQMRAELIKLRQRINTTFIYVTHDQTEAMTLGDRIVIMKDGFIQQIGTPQEVFNHPYNLFVATFIGTPQMNLFENAELVKENGKYAVKLEDLTVELSETKQAALAKNNVAPQKVGLGVRPEHIELGKEGIPATVDVSEMMGSSVHLHVTSMGRDVVLVVSTMNMTPAEVAALNSGANVKFNFAGHVCHVFSKETGVNLEA
;
A
#
# COMPACT_ATOMS: atom_id res chain seq x y z
N MET A 1 15.37 10.42 19.62
CA MET A 1 14.61 9.40 18.94
C MET A 1 13.35 10.04 18.41
N ALA A 2 12.96 9.74 17.20
CA ALA A 2 11.97 10.55 16.51
C ALA A 2 10.69 9.76 16.22
N SER A 3 9.73 9.90 17.12
CA SER A 3 8.33 9.72 16.77
C SER A 3 7.88 10.83 15.82
N LEU A 4 6.86 10.56 15.00
CA LEU A 4 6.19 11.61 14.24
C LEU A 4 4.71 11.63 14.60
N THR A 5 4.15 12.84 14.67
CA THR A 5 2.71 13.02 14.86
C THR A 5 2.18 13.95 13.77
N LEU A 6 1.23 13.47 12.99
CA LEU A 6 0.52 14.20 11.98
C LEU A 6 -0.92 14.41 12.47
N LYS A 7 -1.33 15.67 12.64
CA LYS A 7 -2.67 16.03 13.15
C LYS A 7 -3.43 16.83 12.11
N ASN A 8 -4.50 16.24 11.59
CA ASN A 8 -5.38 16.85 10.58
C ASN A 8 -4.61 17.46 9.41
N LEU A 9 -3.52 16.80 8.98
CA LEU A 9 -2.65 17.33 7.94
C LEU A 9 -3.42 17.46 6.64
N LYS A 10 -3.34 18.64 6.01
CA LYS A 10 -4.08 18.99 4.80
C LYS A 10 -3.16 19.62 3.77
N LYS A 11 -3.35 19.26 2.49
CA LYS A 11 -2.74 19.94 1.34
C LYS A 11 -3.78 20.31 0.32
N VAL A 12 -3.83 21.57 -0.01
CA VAL A 12 -4.64 22.13 -1.10
C VAL A 12 -3.69 22.75 -2.12
N TYR A 13 -3.81 22.36 -3.38
CA TYR A 13 -3.14 23.01 -4.49
C TYR A 13 -4.07 24.07 -5.08
N PRO A 14 -3.74 25.38 -4.97
CA PRO A 14 -4.57 26.45 -5.49
C PRO A 14 -4.68 26.35 -7.02
N PHE A 15 -5.80 26.80 -7.57
CA PHE A 15 -5.95 26.89 -9.01
C PHE A 15 -4.98 27.92 -9.58
N ASN A 16 -4.25 27.56 -10.62
CA ASN A 16 -3.55 28.52 -11.45
C ASN A 16 -4.57 29.37 -12.21
N GLY A 17 -4.26 30.65 -12.46
CA GLY A 17 -5.22 31.66 -12.98
C GLY A 17 -6.07 31.26 -14.20
N ASP A 18 -5.60 30.37 -15.06
CA ASP A 18 -6.34 29.81 -16.19
C ASP A 18 -7.31 28.69 -15.79
N ASP A 19 -6.98 27.90 -14.78
CA ASP A 19 -7.85 26.83 -14.27
C ASP A 19 -8.99 27.40 -13.42
N ALA A 20 -8.75 28.49 -12.69
CA ALA A 20 -9.79 29.22 -11.94
C ALA A 20 -10.89 29.78 -12.86
N LYS A 21 -10.53 30.23 -14.09
CA LYS A 21 -11.50 30.66 -15.09
C LYS A 21 -12.32 29.51 -15.66
N LYS A 22 -11.72 28.32 -15.82
CA LYS A 22 -12.41 27.08 -16.26
C LYS A 22 -13.35 26.58 -15.21
N ALA A 23 -12.91 26.48 -13.93
CA ALA A 23 -13.74 26.05 -12.82
C ALA A 23 -15.00 26.93 -12.62
N LYS A 24 -14.90 28.25 -12.82
CA LYS A 24 -16.06 29.16 -12.78
C LYS A 24 -16.99 29.01 -13.98
N LYS A 25 -16.51 28.62 -15.17
CA LYS A 25 -17.35 28.35 -16.36
C LYS A 25 -18.14 27.04 -16.24
N HIS A 26 -17.60 26.04 -15.54
CA HIS A 26 -18.22 24.71 -15.40
C HIS A 26 -19.42 24.66 -14.41
N LYS A 27 -19.72 25.69 -13.66
CA LYS A 27 -21.00 25.79 -12.91
C LYS A 27 -22.25 25.86 -13.80
N LYS A 28 -22.11 25.85 -15.14
CA LYS A 28 -23.21 25.77 -16.11
C LYS A 28 -23.05 24.57 -17.06
N GLY A 29 -23.49 23.42 -16.55
CA GLY A 29 -24.12 22.33 -17.31
C GLY A 29 -23.34 21.66 -18.44
N GLU A 30 -22.30 20.85 -18.12
CA GLU A 30 -21.94 19.63 -18.89
C GLU A 30 -21.08 18.69 -18.01
N PRO A 31 -21.29 17.34 -18.03
CA PRO A 31 -20.49 16.42 -17.23
C PRO A 31 -19.13 16.20 -17.91
N GLU A 32 -18.10 16.93 -17.47
CA GLU A 32 -16.73 16.61 -17.88
C GLU A 32 -16.23 15.30 -17.22
N LYS A 33 -15.50 14.51 -18.01
CA LYS A 33 -14.72 13.38 -17.51
C LYS A 33 -13.72 13.91 -16.48
N LYS A 34 -13.97 13.68 -15.19
CA LYS A 34 -13.07 14.03 -14.11
C LYS A 34 -11.70 13.39 -14.38
N LYS A 35 -10.67 14.17 -14.61
CA LYS A 35 -9.28 13.71 -14.74
C LYS A 35 -8.67 13.27 -13.42
N THR A 36 -9.32 13.55 -12.30
CA THR A 36 -8.91 13.20 -10.94
C THR A 36 -10.16 12.96 -10.08
N ASN A 37 -10.07 11.98 -9.17
CA ASN A 37 -11.10 11.72 -8.16
C ASN A 37 -10.91 12.58 -6.91
N LEU A 38 -9.87 13.42 -6.87
CA LEU A 38 -9.61 14.31 -5.74
C LEU A 38 -10.71 15.37 -5.61
N GLN A 39 -10.97 15.75 -4.37
CA GLN A 39 -11.97 16.76 -4.05
C GLN A 39 -11.55 18.14 -4.57
N ILE A 40 -12.43 18.80 -5.27
CA ILE A 40 -12.21 20.15 -5.79
C ILE A 40 -13.05 21.12 -4.94
N THR A 41 -12.38 22.09 -4.30
CA THR A 41 -12.99 23.15 -3.51
C THR A 41 -12.86 24.49 -4.21
N ASP A 42 -13.46 25.55 -3.67
CA ASP A 42 -13.27 26.91 -4.20
C ASP A 42 -11.83 27.41 -4.03
N GLU A 43 -11.04 26.83 -3.13
CA GLU A 43 -9.63 27.15 -2.86
C GLU A 43 -8.65 26.41 -3.80
N GLY A 44 -9.06 25.24 -4.34
CA GLY A 44 -8.18 24.44 -5.17
C GLY A 44 -8.51 22.93 -5.13
N VAL A 45 -7.52 22.14 -5.53
CA VAL A 45 -7.58 20.67 -5.49
C VAL A 45 -7.02 20.18 -4.17
N VAL A 46 -7.84 19.46 -3.41
CA VAL A 46 -7.45 18.88 -2.12
C VAL A 46 -6.72 17.55 -2.37
N ALA A 47 -5.41 17.57 -2.21
CA ALA A 47 -4.56 16.39 -2.46
C ALA A 47 -4.42 15.49 -1.22
N VAL A 48 -4.50 16.07 -0.02
CA VAL A 48 -4.47 15.36 1.26
C VAL A 48 -5.44 16.04 2.21
N GLN A 49 -6.26 15.24 2.89
CA GLN A 49 -7.29 15.76 3.79
C GLN A 49 -7.37 14.93 5.07
N GLU A 50 -7.45 15.65 6.22
CA GLU A 50 -7.63 15.05 7.54
C GLU A 50 -6.67 13.89 7.86
N PHE A 51 -5.41 14.01 7.40
CA PHE A 51 -4.43 12.96 7.58
C PHE A 51 -3.94 12.96 9.04
N ASN A 52 -4.37 11.95 9.80
CA ASN A 52 -4.03 11.74 11.20
C ASN A 52 -3.21 10.45 11.33
N LEU A 53 -2.00 10.57 11.88
CA LEU A 53 -1.12 9.42 12.09
C LEU A 53 -0.09 9.71 13.17
N ASP A 54 -0.03 8.83 14.16
CA ASP A 54 1.07 8.78 15.12
C ASP A 54 2.01 7.64 14.73
N ILE A 55 3.30 7.95 14.59
CA ILE A 55 4.36 7.01 14.21
C ILE A 55 5.31 6.90 15.40
N ALA A 56 5.52 5.68 15.88
CA ALA A 56 6.45 5.40 16.95
C ALA A 56 7.91 5.53 16.48
N ASP A 57 8.82 5.72 17.44
CA ASP A 57 10.25 5.68 17.15
C ASP A 57 10.66 4.32 16.57
N LYS A 58 11.46 4.34 15.50
CA LYS A 58 11.95 3.16 14.74
C LYS A 58 10.87 2.34 14.03
N GLU A 59 9.67 2.84 13.95
CA GLU A 59 8.59 2.20 13.21
C GLU A 59 8.78 2.34 11.70
N PHE A 60 8.40 1.31 10.96
CA PHE A 60 8.39 1.30 9.50
C PHE A 60 6.93 1.44 9.00
N ILE A 61 6.58 2.64 8.58
CA ILE A 61 5.26 2.95 8.01
C ILE A 61 5.31 2.88 6.49
N VAL A 62 4.33 2.21 5.89
CA VAL A 62 4.15 2.19 4.44
C VAL A 62 2.87 2.90 4.04
N LEU A 63 2.99 3.94 3.22
CA LEU A 63 1.85 4.59 2.57
C LEU A 63 1.60 3.91 1.23
N VAL A 64 0.41 3.34 1.03
CA VAL A 64 0.04 2.62 -0.19
C VAL A 64 -1.31 3.10 -0.71
N GLY A 65 -1.54 2.99 -2.02
CA GLY A 65 -2.79 3.39 -2.66
C GLY A 65 -2.62 3.66 -4.15
N PRO A 66 -3.69 3.93 -4.88
CA PRO A 66 -3.66 4.25 -6.30
C PRO A 66 -2.79 5.47 -6.63
N SER A 67 -2.41 5.61 -7.90
CA SER A 67 -1.70 6.81 -8.36
C SER A 67 -2.53 8.07 -8.12
N GLY A 68 -1.90 9.12 -7.62
CA GLY A 68 -2.56 10.41 -7.37
C GLY A 68 -3.37 10.50 -6.08
N CYS A 69 -3.37 9.50 -5.19
CA CYS A 69 -4.13 9.53 -3.93
C CYS A 69 -3.49 10.36 -2.80
N GLY A 70 -2.35 11.04 -3.02
CA GLY A 70 -1.74 11.93 -2.03
C GLY A 70 -0.49 11.40 -1.32
N LYS A 71 -0.03 10.16 -1.56
CA LYS A 71 1.12 9.53 -0.87
C LYS A 71 2.41 10.36 -0.93
N SER A 72 2.90 10.62 -2.16
CA SER A 72 4.13 11.40 -2.35
C SER A 72 3.97 12.84 -1.90
N THR A 73 2.76 13.40 -1.98
CA THR A 73 2.45 14.73 -1.42
C THR A 73 2.62 14.74 0.09
N THR A 74 2.06 13.73 0.79
CA THR A 74 2.24 13.55 2.23
C THR A 74 3.72 13.40 2.59
N LEU A 75 4.45 12.55 1.87
CA LEU A 75 5.88 12.35 2.08
C LEU A 75 6.67 13.67 1.90
N ARG A 76 6.35 14.46 0.88
CA ARG A 76 6.99 15.77 0.62
C ARG A 76 6.65 16.82 1.67
N MET A 77 5.43 16.82 2.21
CA MET A 77 5.09 17.68 3.36
C MET A 77 5.93 17.32 4.59
N ILE A 78 6.12 16.03 4.87
CA ILE A 78 7.00 15.57 5.95
C ILE A 78 8.45 16.00 5.71
N ALA A 79 8.90 15.94 4.46
CA ALA A 79 10.23 16.39 4.05
C ALA A 79 10.41 17.93 4.10
N GLY A 80 9.32 18.70 4.15
CA GLY A 80 9.35 20.16 4.00
C GLY A 80 9.62 20.63 2.58
N LEU A 81 9.37 19.75 1.60
CA LEU A 81 9.46 20.04 0.15
C LEU A 81 8.12 20.53 -0.42
N GLU A 82 7.05 20.41 0.35
CA GLU A 82 5.71 20.91 0.08
C GLU A 82 5.19 21.62 1.32
N ASP A 83 4.56 22.77 1.14
CA ASP A 83 3.94 23.51 2.21
C ASP A 83 2.69 22.80 2.72
N ILE A 84 2.48 22.82 4.02
CA ILE A 84 1.29 22.31 4.69
C ILE A 84 0.20 23.38 4.61
N SER A 85 -0.96 23.06 4.04
CA SER A 85 -2.09 24.00 3.95
C SER A 85 -2.92 24.07 5.21
N GLY A 86 -2.84 23.06 6.07
CA GLY A 86 -3.54 23.01 7.36
C GLY A 86 -3.09 21.81 8.18
N GLY A 87 -3.38 21.85 9.49
CA GLY A 87 -2.96 20.83 10.43
C GLY A 87 -1.54 21.04 10.95
N GLU A 88 -1.05 20.08 11.70
CA GLU A 88 0.24 20.15 12.42
C GLU A 88 1.08 18.91 12.17
N LEU A 89 2.38 19.11 11.96
CA LEU A 89 3.37 18.05 11.82
C LEU A 89 4.46 18.20 12.91
N TYR A 90 4.63 17.17 13.71
CA TYR A 90 5.68 17.10 14.72
C TYR A 90 6.69 16.01 14.35
N ILE A 91 7.97 16.31 14.58
CA ILE A 91 9.08 15.34 14.62
C ILE A 91 9.64 15.36 16.04
N GLY A 92 9.47 14.28 16.78
CA GLY A 92 9.61 14.28 18.22
C GLY A 92 8.62 15.28 18.84
N ASN A 93 9.12 16.17 19.69
CA ASN A 93 8.30 17.21 20.33
C ASN A 93 8.32 18.56 19.58
N ARG A 94 8.95 18.61 18.39
CA ARG A 94 9.11 19.85 17.63
C ARG A 94 8.07 19.96 16.54
N LEU A 95 7.27 21.04 16.54
CA LEU A 95 6.45 21.43 15.41
C LEU A 95 7.34 21.87 14.24
N VAL A 96 7.14 21.27 13.06
CA VAL A 96 8.04 21.46 11.90
C VAL A 96 7.35 22.05 10.66
N ASN A 97 6.13 22.55 10.77
CA ASN A 97 5.40 23.10 9.65
C ASN A 97 6.24 24.09 8.82
N ASP A 98 6.87 25.07 9.50
CA ASP A 98 7.65 26.13 8.88
C ASP A 98 9.17 25.87 8.94
N VAL A 99 9.60 24.67 9.35
CA VAL A 99 11.01 24.31 9.42
C VAL A 99 11.49 23.87 8.03
N PRO A 100 12.56 24.47 7.49
CA PRO A 100 13.08 24.09 6.19
C PRO A 100 13.65 22.66 6.18
N PRO A 101 13.68 21.96 5.04
CA PRO A 101 14.10 20.56 4.94
C PRO A 101 15.46 20.24 5.57
N LYS A 102 16.42 21.15 5.43
CA LYS A 102 17.80 20.98 5.96
C LYS A 102 17.85 20.86 7.48
N ASP A 103 16.85 21.42 8.19
CA ASP A 103 16.81 21.55 9.65
C ASP A 103 15.81 20.58 10.30
N ARG A 104 15.21 19.63 9.52
CA ARG A 104 14.26 18.62 10.01
C ARG A 104 14.92 17.31 10.46
N ASP A 105 16.23 17.16 10.32
CA ASP A 105 16.99 15.91 10.59
C ASP A 105 16.41 14.66 9.91
N ILE A 106 16.05 14.80 8.67
CA ILE A 106 15.51 13.75 7.78
C ILE A 106 16.46 13.46 6.64
N ALA A 107 16.34 12.27 6.04
CA ALA A 107 16.93 11.96 4.74
C ALA A 107 15.86 11.41 3.81
N MET A 108 15.96 11.74 2.51
CA MET A 108 15.00 11.29 1.50
C MET A 108 15.70 10.55 0.36
N VAL A 109 15.13 9.39 0.00
CA VAL A 109 15.48 8.60 -1.17
C VAL A 109 14.38 8.79 -2.21
N PHE A 110 14.74 9.33 -3.36
CA PHE A 110 13.80 9.62 -4.46
C PHE A 110 13.67 8.44 -5.41
N GLN A 111 12.55 8.36 -6.11
CA GLN A 111 12.24 7.34 -7.12
C GLN A 111 13.32 7.23 -8.20
N ASN A 112 13.90 8.35 -8.64
CA ASN A 112 14.96 8.40 -9.66
C ASN A 112 16.38 8.34 -9.07
N TYR A 113 16.50 7.97 -7.77
CA TYR A 113 17.75 7.94 -6.98
C TYR A 113 18.42 9.30 -6.78
N ALA A 114 18.25 10.25 -7.68
CA ALA A 114 18.80 11.62 -7.67
C ALA A 114 20.32 11.67 -7.36
N LEU A 115 21.11 10.71 -7.92
CA LEU A 115 22.54 10.68 -7.75
C LEU A 115 23.22 11.77 -8.61
N TYR A 116 24.29 12.36 -8.08
CA TYR A 116 25.12 13.31 -8.81
C TYR A 116 25.97 12.55 -9.84
N PRO A 117 25.71 12.68 -11.17
CA PRO A 117 26.29 11.80 -12.17
C PRO A 117 27.80 12.00 -12.39
N HIS A 118 28.32 13.19 -12.06
CA HIS A 118 29.73 13.56 -12.19
C HIS A 118 30.57 13.12 -10.98
N MET A 119 29.96 12.83 -9.84
CA MET A 119 30.61 12.39 -8.61
C MET A 119 30.78 10.87 -8.58
N THR A 120 31.81 10.40 -7.85
CA THR A 120 31.98 8.98 -7.51
C THR A 120 30.89 8.53 -6.53
N VAL A 121 30.76 7.22 -6.30
CA VAL A 121 29.93 6.65 -5.23
C VAL A 121 30.30 7.22 -3.88
N TYR A 122 31.61 7.23 -3.58
CA TYR A 122 32.15 7.84 -2.36
C TYR A 122 31.72 9.30 -2.20
N ASP A 123 31.91 10.12 -3.25
CA ASP A 123 31.55 11.54 -3.21
C ASP A 123 30.05 11.78 -3.09
N ASN A 124 29.22 10.96 -3.74
CA ASN A 124 27.76 11.00 -3.58
C ASN A 124 27.36 10.76 -2.11
N MET A 125 27.95 9.76 -1.45
CA MET A 125 27.66 9.44 -0.06
C MET A 125 28.23 10.52 0.88
N ALA A 126 29.44 10.98 0.63
CA ALA A 126 30.13 11.98 1.46
C ALA A 126 29.54 13.39 1.36
N PHE A 127 28.76 13.68 0.30
CA PHE A 127 28.37 15.05 -0.08
C PHE A 127 27.74 15.84 1.06
N ALA A 128 26.76 15.28 1.75
CA ALA A 128 26.06 15.97 2.83
C ALA A 128 26.95 16.26 4.05
N LEU A 129 27.92 15.37 4.35
CA LEU A 129 28.90 15.56 5.43
C LEU A 129 29.91 16.63 5.04
N LYS A 130 30.36 16.65 3.77
CA LYS A 130 31.23 17.71 3.24
C LYS A 130 30.59 19.10 3.34
N LEU A 131 29.29 19.23 3.02
CA LEU A 131 28.53 20.47 3.15
C LEU A 131 28.43 20.96 4.62
N ARG A 132 28.44 20.03 5.57
CA ARG A 132 28.44 20.33 7.01
C ARG A 132 29.84 20.58 7.57
N HIS A 133 30.86 20.59 6.71
CA HIS A 133 32.26 20.77 7.09
C HIS A 133 32.75 19.73 8.12
N ALA A 134 32.24 18.50 8.07
CA ALA A 134 32.69 17.41 8.93
C ALA A 134 34.16 17.07 8.68
N PRO A 135 34.94 16.65 9.71
CA PRO A 135 36.32 16.19 9.55
C PRO A 135 36.45 15.06 8.51
N LYS A 136 37.55 15.07 7.75
CA LYS A 136 37.80 14.07 6.70
C LYS A 136 37.77 12.62 7.22
N ASP A 137 38.35 12.39 8.39
CA ASP A 137 38.42 11.06 9.01
C ASP A 137 37.01 10.57 9.42
N GLU A 138 36.16 11.47 9.92
CA GLU A 138 34.75 11.15 10.22
C GLU A 138 33.97 10.83 8.95
N ILE A 139 34.16 11.60 7.87
CA ILE A 139 33.53 11.34 6.57
C ILE A 139 33.93 9.97 6.04
N ASP A 140 35.23 9.68 6.05
CA ASP A 140 35.76 8.40 5.52
C ASP A 140 35.23 7.22 6.32
N LYS A 141 35.21 7.32 7.64
CA LYS A 141 34.66 6.30 8.54
C LYS A 141 33.18 6.05 8.24
N LYS A 142 32.32 7.08 8.25
CA LYS A 142 30.88 6.94 8.03
C LYS A 142 30.53 6.43 6.63
N VAL A 143 31.28 6.87 5.60
CA VAL A 143 31.07 6.38 4.24
C VAL A 143 31.41 4.91 4.11
N LYS A 144 32.52 4.46 4.70
CA LYS A 144 32.94 3.05 4.68
C LYS A 144 31.97 2.17 5.46
N GLU A 145 31.56 2.57 6.66
CA GLU A 145 30.53 1.88 7.46
C GLU A 145 29.21 1.71 6.68
N ALA A 146 28.72 2.78 6.05
CA ALA A 146 27.51 2.71 5.25
C ALA A 146 27.69 1.85 3.98
N ALA A 147 28.86 1.87 3.36
CA ALA A 147 29.19 1.05 2.18
C ALA A 147 29.26 -0.44 2.53
N GLU A 148 29.78 -0.78 3.70
CA GLU A 148 29.81 -2.16 4.24
C GLU A 148 28.40 -2.68 4.53
N ILE A 149 27.55 -1.87 5.19
CA ILE A 149 26.15 -2.22 5.48
C ILE A 149 25.40 -2.59 4.18
N LEU A 150 25.70 -1.87 3.09
CA LEU A 150 25.00 -1.97 1.80
C LEU A 150 25.71 -2.87 0.77
N ASP A 151 26.85 -3.47 1.14
CA ASP A 151 27.68 -4.30 0.23
C ASP A 151 28.06 -3.58 -1.08
N ILE A 152 28.54 -2.33 -0.97
CA ILE A 152 28.96 -1.49 -2.11
C ILE A 152 30.39 -0.95 -1.99
N THR A 153 31.18 -1.44 -1.05
CA THR A 153 32.55 -0.98 -0.78
C THR A 153 33.44 -1.04 -2.03
N GLN A 154 33.30 -2.10 -2.84
CA GLN A 154 34.04 -2.30 -4.09
C GLN A 154 33.65 -1.32 -5.20
N TYR A 155 32.60 -0.55 -5.03
CA TYR A 155 32.10 0.42 -6.01
C TYR A 155 32.38 1.87 -5.65
N LEU A 156 32.99 2.17 -4.50
CA LEU A 156 33.21 3.53 -3.99
C LEU A 156 33.89 4.47 -4.98
N GLY A 157 34.82 3.96 -5.78
CA GLY A 157 35.54 4.73 -6.81
C GLY A 157 34.80 4.88 -8.13
N ARG A 158 33.65 4.19 -8.33
CA ARG A 158 32.90 4.24 -9.60
C ARG A 158 31.96 5.44 -9.66
N LYS A 159 31.57 5.83 -10.88
CA LYS A 159 30.51 6.83 -11.12
C LYS A 159 29.17 6.14 -11.37
N PRO A 160 28.02 6.81 -11.13
CA PRO A 160 26.68 6.23 -11.27
C PRO A 160 26.41 5.56 -12.62
N LYS A 161 26.99 6.06 -13.71
CA LYS A 161 26.84 5.48 -15.07
C LYS A 161 27.40 4.04 -15.20
N ALA A 162 28.33 3.66 -14.33
CA ALA A 162 28.98 2.34 -14.32
C ALA A 162 28.31 1.37 -13.33
N LEU A 163 27.11 1.67 -12.85
CA LEU A 163 26.36 0.90 -11.86
C LEU A 163 25.06 0.35 -12.44
N SER A 164 24.65 -0.84 -11.99
CA SER A 164 23.30 -1.37 -12.23
C SER A 164 22.22 -0.57 -11.47
N GLY A 165 20.94 -0.80 -11.79
CA GLY A 165 19.81 -0.16 -11.09
C GLY A 165 19.86 -0.36 -9.58
N GLY A 166 20.01 -1.61 -9.12
CA GLY A 166 20.10 -1.91 -7.69
C GLY A 166 21.34 -1.34 -7.01
N GLN A 167 22.48 -1.29 -7.70
CA GLN A 167 23.68 -0.63 -7.17
C GLN A 167 23.45 0.88 -7.01
N ARG A 168 22.83 1.55 -7.99
CA ARG A 168 22.47 2.97 -7.87
C ARG A 168 21.54 3.22 -6.70
N GLN A 169 20.56 2.34 -6.48
CA GLN A 169 19.65 2.43 -5.35
C GLN A 169 20.39 2.28 -4.03
N ARG A 170 21.26 1.28 -3.87
CA ARG A 170 22.09 1.12 -2.65
C ARG A 170 22.93 2.37 -2.38
N VAL A 171 23.49 2.99 -3.43
CA VAL A 171 24.22 4.27 -3.28
C VAL A 171 23.30 5.39 -2.79
N ALA A 172 22.07 5.50 -3.31
CA ALA A 172 21.11 6.50 -2.86
C ALA A 172 20.71 6.31 -1.38
N ILE A 173 20.50 5.05 -0.97
CA ILE A 173 20.28 4.69 0.43
C ILE A 173 21.52 5.01 1.27
N GLY A 174 22.74 4.67 0.81
CA GLY A 174 24.00 4.98 1.47
C GLY A 174 24.18 6.46 1.71
N ARG A 175 23.89 7.31 0.71
CA ARG A 175 23.88 8.76 0.84
C ARG A 175 22.93 9.26 1.93
N ALA A 176 21.81 8.55 2.13
CA ALA A 176 20.85 8.89 3.18
C ALA A 176 21.36 8.47 4.58
N ILE A 177 21.89 7.25 4.73
CA ILE A 177 22.29 6.70 6.04
C ILE A 177 23.54 7.35 6.62
N VAL A 178 24.50 7.80 5.81
CA VAL A 178 25.75 8.44 6.31
C VAL A 178 25.47 9.66 7.20
N ARG A 179 24.29 10.27 7.09
CA ARG A 179 23.85 11.40 7.92
C ARG A 179 23.33 10.97 9.28
N ASN A 180 23.10 9.66 9.49
CA ASN A 180 22.42 9.11 10.66
C ASN A 180 21.08 9.84 10.95
N PRO A 181 20.13 9.89 9.98
CA PRO A 181 18.92 10.68 10.11
C PRO A 181 17.98 10.06 11.14
N GLN A 182 17.20 10.89 11.83
CA GLN A 182 16.14 10.40 12.72
C GLN A 182 14.99 9.78 11.95
N VAL A 183 14.68 10.31 10.76
CA VAL A 183 13.61 9.83 9.89
C VAL A 183 14.13 9.62 8.47
N MET A 184 13.84 8.46 7.90
CA MET A 184 14.15 8.11 6.51
C MET A 184 12.87 8.07 5.69
N LEU A 185 12.80 8.91 4.66
CA LEU A 185 11.70 9.02 3.73
C LEU A 185 12.09 8.34 2.41
N MET A 186 11.23 7.47 1.89
CA MET A 186 11.47 6.73 0.66
C MET A 186 10.28 6.87 -0.29
N ASP A 187 10.47 7.56 -1.42
CA ASP A 187 9.45 7.78 -2.45
C ASP A 187 9.62 6.77 -3.59
N GLU A 188 8.85 5.70 -3.57
CA GLU A 188 8.84 4.60 -4.55
C GLU A 188 10.24 4.09 -4.96
N PRO A 189 11.14 3.77 -4.02
CA PRO A 189 12.54 3.53 -4.33
C PRO A 189 12.80 2.28 -5.18
N LEU A 190 11.86 1.31 -5.23
CA LEU A 190 12.01 0.05 -5.96
C LEU A 190 11.30 0.04 -7.32
N SER A 191 10.51 1.06 -7.66
CA SER A 191 9.64 1.08 -8.85
C SER A 191 10.39 0.92 -10.17
N ASN A 192 11.64 1.41 -10.25
CA ASN A 192 12.47 1.38 -11.46
C ASN A 192 13.32 0.10 -11.61
N LEU A 193 13.06 -0.93 -10.80
CA LEU A 193 13.79 -2.20 -10.82
C LEU A 193 12.96 -3.30 -11.48
N ASP A 194 13.63 -4.24 -12.15
CA ASP A 194 12.98 -5.48 -12.60
C ASP A 194 12.52 -6.34 -11.41
N ALA A 195 11.61 -7.29 -11.66
CA ALA A 195 10.97 -8.07 -10.60
C ALA A 195 11.98 -8.88 -9.75
N LYS A 196 13.02 -9.46 -10.36
CA LYS A 196 14.04 -10.24 -9.63
C LYS A 196 14.84 -9.33 -8.70
N LEU A 197 15.30 -8.20 -9.21
CA LEU A 197 16.09 -7.25 -8.46
C LEU A 197 15.25 -6.57 -7.37
N ARG A 198 13.96 -6.27 -7.64
CA ARG A 198 13.01 -5.75 -6.66
C ARG A 198 12.87 -6.68 -5.46
N ASN A 199 12.69 -8.00 -5.70
CA ASN A 199 12.61 -8.99 -4.64
C ASN A 199 13.88 -9.05 -3.79
N GLN A 200 15.06 -8.99 -4.42
CA GLN A 200 16.34 -8.95 -3.71
C GLN A 200 16.47 -7.68 -2.85
N MET A 201 16.18 -6.53 -3.43
CA MET A 201 16.29 -5.24 -2.74
C MET A 201 15.29 -5.09 -1.59
N ARG A 202 14.10 -5.70 -1.70
CA ARG A 202 13.12 -5.75 -0.61
C ARG A 202 13.67 -6.53 0.59
N ALA A 203 14.27 -7.70 0.36
CA ALA A 203 14.93 -8.48 1.41
C ALA A 203 16.10 -7.70 2.05
N GLU A 204 16.88 -6.93 1.25
CA GLU A 204 17.94 -6.07 1.76
C GLU A 204 17.41 -4.92 2.62
N LEU A 205 16.29 -4.31 2.25
CA LEU A 205 15.65 -3.27 3.06
C LEU A 205 15.18 -3.80 4.42
N ILE A 206 14.65 -5.03 4.48
CA ILE A 206 14.29 -5.69 5.73
C ILE A 206 15.53 -5.87 6.64
N LYS A 207 16.65 -6.34 6.08
CA LYS A 207 17.90 -6.47 6.83
C LYS A 207 18.47 -5.10 7.25
N LEU A 208 18.37 -4.11 6.39
CA LEU A 208 18.85 -2.76 6.64
C LEU A 208 18.14 -2.14 7.85
N ARG A 209 16.78 -2.22 7.90
CA ARG A 209 16.03 -1.65 9.02
C ARG A 209 16.42 -2.23 10.38
N GLN A 210 16.88 -3.49 10.41
CA GLN A 210 17.34 -4.13 11.64
C GLN A 210 18.72 -3.61 12.12
N ARG A 211 19.51 -3.04 11.19
CA ARG A 211 20.86 -2.55 11.47
C ARG A 211 20.91 -1.07 11.79
N ILE A 212 19.92 -0.29 11.34
CA ILE A 212 19.87 1.15 11.55
C ILE A 212 18.71 1.54 12.45
N ASN A 213 19.00 2.37 13.45
CA ASN A 213 18.00 2.89 14.38
C ASN A 213 17.36 4.16 13.80
N THR A 214 16.37 4.01 12.90
CA THR A 214 15.75 5.13 12.19
C THR A 214 14.28 4.82 11.98
N THR A 215 13.42 5.81 12.07
CA THR A 215 12.00 5.71 11.70
C THR A 215 11.87 5.80 10.18
N PHE A 216 11.10 4.90 9.57
CA PHE A 216 10.93 4.85 8.12
C PHE A 216 9.50 5.24 7.71
N ILE A 217 9.42 6.08 6.66
CA ILE A 217 8.17 6.31 5.94
C ILE A 217 8.43 6.00 4.47
N TYR A 218 7.75 5.00 3.98
CA TYR A 218 7.93 4.40 2.67
C TYR A 218 6.67 4.57 1.83
N VAL A 219 6.81 5.08 0.62
CA VAL A 219 5.71 5.20 -0.34
C VAL A 219 5.87 4.14 -1.42
N THR A 220 4.80 3.44 -1.73
CA THR A 220 4.75 2.50 -2.84
C THR A 220 3.34 2.40 -3.43
N HIS A 221 3.23 1.88 -4.64
CA HIS A 221 1.99 1.38 -5.23
C HIS A 221 1.95 -0.16 -5.27
N ASP A 222 3.04 -0.83 -4.86
CA ASP A 222 3.16 -2.28 -4.82
C ASP A 222 2.68 -2.82 -3.47
N GLN A 223 1.61 -3.62 -3.51
CA GLN A 223 1.00 -4.21 -2.31
C GLN A 223 1.95 -5.20 -1.63
N THR A 224 2.76 -5.94 -2.40
CA THR A 224 3.71 -6.91 -1.85
C THR A 224 4.81 -6.21 -1.04
N GLU A 225 5.26 -5.03 -1.51
CA GLU A 225 6.18 -4.20 -0.74
C GLU A 225 5.53 -3.73 0.56
N ALA A 226 4.29 -3.24 0.50
CA ALA A 226 3.56 -2.79 1.67
C ALA A 226 3.38 -3.91 2.71
N MET A 227 2.93 -5.08 2.27
CA MET A 227 2.68 -6.24 3.14
C MET A 227 3.93 -6.83 3.78
N THR A 228 5.11 -6.64 3.16
CA THR A 228 6.36 -7.28 3.62
C THR A 228 7.31 -6.37 4.37
N LEU A 229 7.24 -5.05 4.13
CA LEU A 229 8.15 -4.06 4.73
C LEU A 229 7.54 -3.36 5.95
N GLY A 230 6.23 -3.08 5.93
CA GLY A 230 5.57 -2.25 6.94
C GLY A 230 5.33 -2.96 8.27
N ASP A 231 5.57 -2.25 9.38
CA ASP A 231 4.96 -2.62 10.66
C ASP A 231 3.48 -2.26 10.65
N ARG A 232 3.16 -1.08 10.14
CA ARG A 232 1.80 -0.68 9.77
C ARG A 232 1.75 -0.15 8.33
N ILE A 233 0.60 -0.37 7.71
CA ILE A 233 0.26 0.11 6.38
C ILE A 233 -0.80 1.18 6.52
N VAL A 234 -0.62 2.30 5.82
CA VAL A 234 -1.61 3.36 5.67
C VAL A 234 -2.15 3.30 4.25
N ILE A 235 -3.38 2.85 4.10
CA ILE A 235 -4.04 2.72 2.79
C ILE A 235 -4.74 4.03 2.49
N MET A 236 -4.41 4.65 1.36
CA MET A 236 -4.93 5.95 0.94
C MET A 236 -5.75 5.85 -0.34
N LYS A 237 -6.84 6.62 -0.40
CA LYS A 237 -7.64 6.82 -1.60
C LYS A 237 -8.16 8.26 -1.65
N ASP A 238 -8.03 8.91 -2.81
CA ASP A 238 -8.61 10.23 -3.09
C ASP A 238 -8.29 11.32 -2.02
N GLY A 239 -7.07 11.26 -1.47
CA GLY A 239 -6.60 12.21 -0.43
C GLY A 239 -6.91 11.81 1.01
N PHE A 240 -7.65 10.73 1.24
CA PHE A 240 -8.06 10.26 2.56
C PHE A 240 -7.37 8.96 2.97
N ILE A 241 -7.15 8.77 4.25
CA ILE A 241 -6.83 7.47 4.84
C ILE A 241 -8.10 6.62 4.82
N GLN A 242 -7.96 5.40 4.28
CA GLN A 242 -9.04 4.40 4.28
C GLN A 242 -8.93 3.43 5.45
N GLN A 243 -7.70 3.02 5.77
CA GLN A 243 -7.40 2.16 6.90
C GLN A 243 -5.93 2.30 7.29
N ILE A 244 -5.64 2.17 8.59
CA ILE A 244 -4.32 2.00 9.16
C ILE A 244 -4.33 0.69 9.95
N GLY A 245 -3.34 -0.16 9.76
CA GLY A 245 -3.21 -1.42 10.50
C GLY A 245 -1.95 -2.17 10.15
N THR A 246 -1.67 -3.24 10.86
CA THR A 246 -0.63 -4.20 10.48
C THR A 246 -0.97 -4.87 9.14
N PRO A 247 0.00 -5.44 8.41
CA PRO A 247 -0.28 -6.20 7.19
C PRO A 247 -1.40 -7.24 7.35
N GLN A 248 -1.41 -7.99 8.44
CA GLN A 248 -2.44 -9.00 8.71
C GLN A 248 -3.81 -8.39 8.99
N GLU A 249 -3.88 -7.28 9.75
CA GLU A 249 -5.15 -6.60 10.02
C GLU A 249 -5.81 -6.07 8.75
N VAL A 250 -5.05 -5.37 7.89
CA VAL A 250 -5.62 -4.82 6.65
C VAL A 250 -6.03 -5.90 5.66
N PHE A 251 -5.37 -7.06 5.68
CA PHE A 251 -5.70 -8.20 4.84
C PHE A 251 -6.91 -8.98 5.37
N ASN A 252 -6.92 -9.31 6.67
CA ASN A 252 -7.93 -10.17 7.27
C ASN A 252 -9.19 -9.40 7.72
N HIS A 253 -9.06 -8.10 8.01
CA HIS A 253 -10.13 -7.25 8.52
C HIS A 253 -10.22 -5.93 7.74
N PRO A 254 -10.51 -6.00 6.42
CA PRO A 254 -10.63 -4.79 5.62
C PRO A 254 -11.82 -3.96 6.09
N TYR A 255 -11.57 -2.66 6.34
CA TYR A 255 -12.57 -1.73 6.85
C TYR A 255 -13.70 -1.46 5.86
N ASN A 256 -13.39 -1.44 4.56
CA ASN A 256 -14.36 -1.16 3.52
C ASN A 256 -14.06 -1.94 2.23
N LEU A 257 -14.98 -1.87 1.27
CA LEU A 257 -14.85 -2.51 -0.04
C LEU A 257 -13.58 -2.10 -0.79
N PHE A 258 -13.18 -0.83 -0.68
CA PHE A 258 -11.97 -0.37 -1.35
C PHE A 258 -10.73 -1.09 -0.79
N VAL A 259 -10.57 -1.14 0.51
CA VAL A 259 -9.44 -1.86 1.15
C VAL A 259 -9.46 -3.34 0.78
N ALA A 260 -10.63 -3.97 0.86
CA ALA A 260 -10.83 -5.39 0.56
C ALA A 260 -10.39 -5.76 -0.86
N THR A 261 -10.72 -4.90 -1.83
CA THR A 261 -10.40 -5.12 -3.24
C THR A 261 -9.03 -4.58 -3.62
N PHE A 262 -8.51 -3.59 -2.90
CA PHE A 262 -7.18 -3.05 -3.16
C PHE A 262 -6.07 -3.94 -2.60
N ILE A 263 -6.26 -4.61 -1.46
CA ILE A 263 -5.25 -5.48 -0.83
C ILE A 263 -5.51 -6.94 -1.20
N GLY A 264 -4.52 -7.58 -1.79
CA GLY A 264 -4.54 -8.98 -2.24
C GLY A 264 -4.42 -9.12 -3.76
N THR A 265 -3.72 -10.15 -4.22
CA THR A 265 -3.54 -10.50 -5.63
C THR A 265 -3.65 -12.01 -5.79
N PRO A 266 -4.69 -12.49 -6.48
CA PRO A 266 -5.77 -11.76 -7.15
C PRO A 266 -6.68 -10.98 -6.20
N GLN A 267 -7.47 -10.05 -6.80
CA GLN A 267 -8.43 -9.22 -6.06
C GLN A 267 -9.53 -10.06 -5.41
N MET A 268 -10.05 -9.63 -4.25
CA MET A 268 -11.20 -10.24 -3.58
C MET A 268 -12.42 -10.34 -4.50
N ASN A 269 -13.05 -11.51 -4.57
CA ASN A 269 -14.33 -11.69 -5.25
C ASN A 269 -15.44 -10.97 -4.48
N LEU A 270 -16.32 -10.27 -5.21
CA LEU A 270 -17.48 -9.57 -4.65
C LEU A 270 -18.78 -10.13 -5.22
N PHE A 271 -19.64 -10.63 -4.34
CA PHE A 271 -20.98 -11.11 -4.66
C PHE A 271 -22.01 -10.09 -4.15
N GLU A 272 -22.57 -9.29 -5.07
CA GLU A 272 -23.49 -8.22 -4.72
C GLU A 272 -24.93 -8.69 -4.43
N ASN A 273 -25.28 -9.92 -4.81
CA ASN A 273 -26.62 -10.49 -4.62
C ASN A 273 -26.75 -11.28 -3.32
N ALA A 274 -25.79 -11.15 -2.40
CA ALA A 274 -25.85 -11.85 -1.13
C ALA A 274 -26.83 -11.17 -0.14
N GLU A 275 -27.40 -11.98 0.73
CA GLU A 275 -28.26 -11.53 1.81
C GLU A 275 -27.69 -12.00 3.16
N LEU A 276 -27.57 -11.06 4.11
CA LEU A 276 -27.31 -11.38 5.50
C LEU A 276 -28.65 -11.73 6.15
N VAL A 277 -28.78 -12.95 6.63
CA VAL A 277 -29.98 -13.45 7.31
C VAL A 277 -29.66 -13.80 8.77
N LYS A 278 -30.69 -13.90 9.60
CA LYS A 278 -30.54 -14.36 10.98
C LYS A 278 -31.52 -15.51 11.21
N GLU A 279 -31.01 -16.73 11.26
CA GLU A 279 -31.78 -17.95 11.45
C GLU A 279 -31.41 -18.60 12.79
N ASN A 280 -32.40 -18.97 13.58
CA ASN A 280 -32.19 -19.55 14.92
C ASN A 280 -31.28 -18.72 15.84
N GLY A 281 -31.27 -17.39 15.67
CA GLY A 281 -30.46 -16.46 16.46
C GLY A 281 -29.02 -16.29 15.92
N LYS A 282 -28.62 -17.00 14.86
CA LYS A 282 -27.31 -16.93 14.24
C LYS A 282 -27.34 -16.21 12.90
N TYR A 283 -26.27 -15.46 12.60
CA TYR A 283 -26.09 -14.82 11.30
C TYR A 283 -25.54 -15.82 10.29
N ALA A 284 -26.14 -15.82 9.12
CA ALA A 284 -25.69 -16.54 7.94
C ALA A 284 -25.73 -15.65 6.71
N VAL A 285 -24.91 -15.95 5.72
CA VAL A 285 -24.95 -15.32 4.40
C VAL A 285 -25.61 -16.29 3.44
N LYS A 286 -26.64 -15.81 2.75
CA LYS A 286 -27.32 -16.53 1.69
C LYS A 286 -26.88 -15.98 0.32
N LEU A 287 -26.39 -16.87 -0.54
CA LEU A 287 -25.99 -16.57 -1.90
C LEU A 287 -26.55 -17.67 -2.81
N GLU A 288 -27.56 -17.34 -3.62
CA GLU A 288 -28.35 -18.32 -4.38
C GLU A 288 -28.84 -19.46 -3.46
N ASP A 289 -28.53 -20.73 -3.82
CA ASP A 289 -28.88 -21.91 -3.04
C ASP A 289 -27.89 -22.22 -1.89
N LEU A 290 -26.80 -21.47 -1.80
CA LEU A 290 -25.78 -21.65 -0.75
C LEU A 290 -26.11 -20.77 0.46
N THR A 291 -26.26 -21.40 1.63
CA THR A 291 -26.35 -20.70 2.91
C THR A 291 -25.15 -21.08 3.78
N VAL A 292 -24.39 -20.06 4.20
CA VAL A 292 -23.15 -20.23 4.99
C VAL A 292 -23.31 -19.56 6.34
N GLU A 293 -23.29 -20.35 7.42
CA GLU A 293 -23.27 -19.81 8.79
C GLU A 293 -21.92 -19.11 9.05
N LEU A 294 -21.97 -17.88 9.54
CA LEU A 294 -20.75 -17.12 9.86
C LEU A 294 -20.08 -17.66 11.13
N SER A 295 -18.76 -17.49 11.26
CA SER A 295 -18.00 -17.91 12.42
C SER A 295 -18.45 -17.18 13.71
N GLU A 296 -18.16 -17.76 14.87
CA GLU A 296 -18.51 -17.18 16.17
C GLU A 296 -17.98 -15.76 16.36
N THR A 297 -16.77 -15.49 15.91
CA THR A 297 -16.16 -14.14 15.97
C THR A 297 -16.95 -13.12 15.17
N LYS A 298 -17.39 -13.50 13.96
CA LYS A 298 -18.23 -12.64 13.09
C LYS A 298 -19.64 -12.48 13.64
N GLN A 299 -20.22 -13.54 14.20
CA GLN A 299 -21.50 -13.48 14.92
C GLN A 299 -21.44 -12.43 16.02
N ALA A 300 -20.40 -12.45 16.85
CA ALA A 300 -20.22 -11.52 17.96
C ALA A 300 -20.04 -10.07 17.45
N ALA A 301 -19.25 -9.84 16.39
CA ALA A 301 -19.04 -8.53 15.81
C ALA A 301 -20.35 -7.93 15.25
N LEU A 302 -21.07 -8.70 14.43
CA LEU A 302 -22.37 -8.26 13.87
C LEU A 302 -23.43 -8.01 14.95
N ALA A 303 -23.44 -8.82 16.00
CA ALA A 303 -24.34 -8.63 17.14
C ALA A 303 -23.99 -7.37 17.94
N LYS A 304 -22.70 -7.12 18.20
CA LYS A 304 -22.20 -5.92 18.87
C LYS A 304 -22.58 -4.65 18.10
N ASN A 305 -22.50 -4.70 16.78
CA ASN A 305 -22.84 -3.59 15.90
C ASN A 305 -24.36 -3.49 15.62
N ASN A 306 -25.18 -4.34 16.25
CA ASN A 306 -26.63 -4.41 16.07
C ASN A 306 -27.07 -4.49 14.59
N VAL A 307 -26.35 -5.26 13.78
CA VAL A 307 -26.62 -5.38 12.35
C VAL A 307 -27.92 -6.15 12.11
N ALA A 308 -28.87 -5.52 11.42
CA ALA A 308 -30.10 -6.19 11.00
C ALA A 308 -29.89 -7.03 9.73
N PRO A 309 -30.69 -8.07 9.50
CA PRO A 309 -30.76 -8.77 8.21
C PRO A 309 -30.98 -7.80 7.07
N GLN A 310 -30.17 -7.90 6.00
CA GLN A 310 -30.21 -6.97 4.87
C GLN A 310 -29.48 -7.54 3.66
N LYS A 311 -29.69 -6.92 2.50
CA LYS A 311 -28.88 -7.18 1.31
C LYS A 311 -27.48 -6.60 1.51
N VAL A 312 -26.45 -7.39 1.20
CA VAL A 312 -25.05 -7.07 1.46
C VAL A 312 -24.18 -7.33 0.23
N GLY A 313 -23.01 -6.72 0.22
CA GLY A 313 -21.89 -7.19 -0.60
C GLY A 313 -21.13 -8.26 0.17
N LEU A 314 -21.03 -9.46 -0.37
CA LEU A 314 -20.21 -10.53 0.21
C LEU A 314 -18.86 -10.54 -0.48
N GLY A 315 -17.79 -10.41 0.28
CA GLY A 315 -16.40 -10.54 -0.17
C GLY A 315 -15.82 -11.88 0.25
N VAL A 316 -15.19 -12.59 -0.70
CA VAL A 316 -14.41 -13.81 -0.43
C VAL A 316 -13.13 -13.76 -1.25
N ARG A 317 -11.99 -13.99 -0.60
CA ARG A 317 -10.71 -13.99 -1.30
C ARG A 317 -10.56 -15.22 -2.19
N PRO A 318 -9.91 -15.10 -3.37
CA PRO A 318 -9.72 -16.20 -4.33
C PRO A 318 -9.10 -17.46 -3.72
N GLU A 319 -8.15 -17.29 -2.81
CA GLU A 319 -7.45 -18.39 -2.11
C GLU A 319 -8.27 -19.07 -1.02
N HIS A 320 -9.41 -18.51 -0.66
CA HIS A 320 -10.34 -19.07 0.33
C HIS A 320 -11.55 -19.76 -0.29
N ILE A 321 -11.62 -19.78 -1.62
CA ILE A 321 -12.67 -20.50 -2.35
C ILE A 321 -12.17 -21.90 -2.68
N GLU A 322 -12.97 -22.90 -2.36
CA GLU A 322 -12.62 -24.31 -2.55
C GLU A 322 -13.48 -24.94 -3.63
N LEU A 323 -12.86 -25.77 -4.47
CA LEU A 323 -13.60 -26.63 -5.41
C LEU A 323 -14.23 -27.80 -4.65
N GLY A 324 -15.48 -28.12 -4.96
CA GLY A 324 -16.23 -29.18 -4.31
C GLY A 324 -17.22 -29.91 -5.24
N LYS A 325 -17.79 -30.99 -4.70
CA LYS A 325 -18.89 -31.70 -5.38
C LYS A 325 -20.22 -30.98 -5.22
N GLU A 326 -20.33 -30.21 -4.15
CA GLU A 326 -21.48 -29.38 -3.80
C GLU A 326 -21.05 -27.92 -3.75
N GLY A 327 -21.99 -26.99 -3.95
CA GLY A 327 -21.74 -25.55 -3.94
C GLY A 327 -22.29 -24.84 -5.17
N ILE A 328 -21.83 -23.65 -5.42
CA ILE A 328 -22.27 -22.77 -6.50
C ILE A 328 -21.68 -23.25 -7.83
N PRO A 329 -22.50 -23.48 -8.86
CA PRO A 329 -22.04 -23.91 -10.17
C PRO A 329 -21.31 -22.79 -10.90
N ALA A 330 -20.26 -23.15 -11.64
CA ALA A 330 -19.49 -22.23 -12.47
C ALA A 330 -18.89 -22.95 -13.68
N THR A 331 -18.61 -22.19 -14.72
CA THR A 331 -17.90 -22.66 -15.91
C THR A 331 -16.55 -21.99 -16.00
N VAL A 332 -15.49 -22.77 -16.21
CA VAL A 332 -14.12 -22.26 -16.35
C VAL A 332 -13.97 -21.55 -17.70
N ASP A 333 -13.63 -20.28 -17.67
CA ASP A 333 -13.33 -19.49 -18.87
C ASP A 333 -11.85 -19.57 -19.22
N VAL A 334 -10.98 -19.30 -18.20
CA VAL A 334 -9.52 -19.33 -18.35
C VAL A 334 -8.90 -20.07 -17.17
N SER A 335 -7.88 -20.88 -17.46
CA SER A 335 -7.07 -21.59 -16.48
C SER A 335 -5.62 -21.16 -16.62
N GLU A 336 -5.09 -20.44 -15.62
CA GLU A 336 -3.71 -19.93 -15.59
C GLU A 336 -2.85 -20.80 -14.66
N MET A 337 -1.92 -21.56 -15.22
CA MET A 337 -0.99 -22.38 -14.46
C MET A 337 0.12 -21.52 -13.86
N MET A 338 0.13 -21.35 -12.52
CA MET A 338 1.11 -20.56 -11.78
C MET A 338 2.20 -21.41 -11.10
N GLY A 339 2.34 -22.68 -11.50
CA GLY A 339 3.31 -23.62 -10.92
C GLY A 339 2.70 -24.42 -9.78
N SER A 340 2.69 -23.92 -8.55
CA SER A 340 2.11 -24.60 -7.38
C SER A 340 0.60 -24.36 -7.20
N SER A 341 0.00 -23.52 -8.04
CA SER A 341 -1.43 -23.24 -8.04
C SER A 341 -1.94 -23.04 -9.48
N VAL A 342 -3.23 -23.14 -9.65
CA VAL A 342 -3.97 -22.71 -10.84
C VAL A 342 -4.88 -21.57 -10.46
N HIS A 343 -4.84 -20.47 -11.20
CA HIS A 343 -5.84 -19.42 -11.11
C HIS A 343 -6.94 -19.73 -12.13
N LEU A 344 -8.12 -20.00 -11.63
CA LEU A 344 -9.29 -20.25 -12.45
C LEU A 344 -10.14 -18.98 -12.52
N HIS A 345 -10.31 -18.46 -13.72
CA HIS A 345 -11.31 -17.44 -14.01
C HIS A 345 -12.56 -18.18 -14.46
N VAL A 346 -13.63 -18.03 -13.70
CA VAL A 346 -14.88 -18.77 -13.95
C VAL A 346 -16.05 -17.80 -14.05
N THR A 347 -16.98 -18.10 -14.96
CA THR A 347 -18.28 -17.43 -14.97
C THR A 347 -19.23 -18.17 -14.05
N SER A 348 -19.75 -17.46 -13.05
CA SER A 348 -20.80 -17.94 -12.15
C SER A 348 -21.81 -16.82 -11.91
N MET A 349 -23.12 -17.14 -11.97
CA MET A 349 -24.20 -16.16 -11.77
C MET A 349 -24.08 -14.92 -12.70
N GLY A 350 -23.54 -15.11 -13.90
CA GLY A 350 -23.30 -14.05 -14.89
C GLY A 350 -22.17 -13.08 -14.52
N ARG A 351 -21.23 -13.48 -13.66
CA ARG A 351 -20.10 -12.68 -13.18
C ARG A 351 -18.80 -13.46 -13.22
N ASP A 352 -17.71 -12.73 -13.36
CA ASP A 352 -16.36 -13.29 -13.25
C ASP A 352 -16.03 -13.53 -11.78
N VAL A 353 -15.59 -14.74 -11.47
CA VAL A 353 -15.09 -15.15 -10.15
C VAL A 353 -13.72 -15.78 -10.34
N VAL A 354 -12.75 -15.41 -9.49
CA VAL A 354 -11.41 -15.96 -9.53
C VAL A 354 -11.20 -16.92 -8.36
N LEU A 355 -10.72 -18.13 -8.64
CA LEU A 355 -10.33 -19.10 -7.64
C LEU A 355 -8.82 -19.36 -7.73
N VAL A 356 -8.15 -19.45 -6.58
CA VAL A 356 -6.75 -19.87 -6.51
C VAL A 356 -6.69 -21.26 -5.91
N VAL A 357 -6.52 -22.26 -6.78
CA VAL A 357 -6.55 -23.67 -6.42
C VAL A 357 -5.13 -24.21 -6.30
N SER A 358 -4.74 -24.73 -5.12
CA SER A 358 -3.43 -25.39 -4.93
C SER A 358 -3.38 -26.71 -5.72
N THR A 359 -2.32 -26.89 -6.52
CA THR A 359 -2.10 -28.12 -7.31
C THR A 359 -1.23 -29.15 -6.60
N MET A 360 -0.74 -28.83 -5.38
CA MET A 360 0.23 -29.69 -4.67
C MET A 360 -0.31 -31.10 -4.35
N ASN A 361 -1.63 -31.23 -4.15
CA ASN A 361 -2.28 -32.51 -3.81
C ASN A 361 -3.14 -33.05 -4.96
N MET A 362 -3.00 -32.48 -6.18
CA MET A 362 -3.76 -32.87 -7.36
C MET A 362 -2.91 -33.73 -8.28
N THR A 363 -3.52 -34.72 -8.88
CA THR A 363 -2.91 -35.50 -9.95
C THR A 363 -2.85 -34.68 -11.24
N PRO A 364 -1.94 -34.99 -12.18
CA PRO A 364 -1.92 -34.34 -13.49
C PRO A 364 -3.25 -34.39 -14.25
N ALA A 365 -4.01 -35.47 -14.08
CA ALA A 365 -5.32 -35.63 -14.72
C ALA A 365 -6.38 -34.68 -14.12
N GLU A 366 -6.38 -34.48 -12.80
CA GLU A 366 -7.26 -33.55 -12.12
C GLU A 366 -6.95 -32.10 -12.52
N VAL A 367 -5.66 -31.74 -12.60
CA VAL A 367 -5.25 -30.41 -13.09
C VAL A 367 -5.66 -30.20 -14.53
N ALA A 368 -5.48 -31.21 -15.40
CA ALA A 368 -5.88 -31.16 -16.78
C ALA A 368 -7.41 -31.05 -16.98
N ALA A 369 -8.20 -31.51 -16.03
CA ALA A 369 -9.66 -31.37 -16.06
C ALA A 369 -10.15 -29.93 -15.77
N LEU A 370 -9.30 -29.05 -15.25
CA LEU A 370 -9.62 -27.64 -14.96
C LEU A 370 -9.39 -26.73 -16.19
N ASN A 371 -9.70 -27.21 -17.39
CA ASN A 371 -9.54 -26.45 -18.63
C ASN A 371 -10.77 -25.59 -18.93
N SER A 372 -10.59 -24.64 -19.86
CA SER A 372 -11.68 -23.82 -20.38
C SER A 372 -12.85 -24.67 -20.84
N GLY A 373 -14.08 -24.29 -20.48
CA GLY A 373 -15.33 -25.02 -20.70
C GLY A 373 -15.65 -26.07 -19.64
N ALA A 374 -14.78 -26.34 -18.69
CA ALA A 374 -15.07 -27.28 -17.60
C ALA A 374 -16.15 -26.72 -16.66
N ASN A 375 -17.09 -27.58 -16.24
CA ASN A 375 -18.07 -27.24 -15.23
C ASN A 375 -17.51 -27.62 -13.85
N VAL A 376 -17.45 -26.66 -12.96
CA VAL A 376 -16.98 -26.82 -11.59
C VAL A 376 -18.03 -26.34 -10.60
N LYS A 377 -17.89 -26.75 -9.35
CA LYS A 377 -18.63 -26.17 -8.23
C LYS A 377 -17.68 -25.67 -7.21
N PHE A 378 -18.00 -24.55 -6.57
CA PHE A 378 -17.19 -23.99 -5.52
C PHE A 378 -18.00 -23.65 -4.28
N ASN A 379 -17.35 -23.64 -3.16
CA ASN A 379 -17.88 -23.20 -1.88
C ASN A 379 -16.84 -22.42 -1.07
N PHE A 380 -17.23 -21.91 0.08
CA PHE A 380 -16.38 -21.21 1.01
C PHE A 380 -16.93 -21.30 2.44
N ALA A 381 -16.06 -21.22 3.42
CA ALA A 381 -16.45 -21.29 4.82
C ALA A 381 -16.84 -19.92 5.39
N GLY A 382 -17.67 -19.90 6.44
CA GLY A 382 -18.18 -18.65 7.01
C GLY A 382 -17.14 -17.76 7.69
N HIS A 383 -16.01 -18.31 8.11
CA HIS A 383 -14.92 -17.54 8.74
C HIS A 383 -14.15 -16.67 7.74
N VAL A 384 -14.19 -17.00 6.44
CA VAL A 384 -13.51 -16.23 5.37
C VAL A 384 -14.42 -15.23 4.65
N CYS A 385 -15.71 -15.21 5.00
CA CYS A 385 -16.67 -14.27 4.44
C CYS A 385 -16.49 -12.86 5.02
N HIS A 386 -16.54 -11.84 4.18
CA HIS A 386 -16.59 -10.44 4.60
C HIS A 386 -17.90 -9.82 4.15
N VAL A 387 -18.58 -9.14 5.06
CA VAL A 387 -19.93 -8.62 4.82
C VAL A 387 -19.89 -7.10 4.77
N PHE A 388 -20.20 -6.52 3.62
CA PHE A 388 -20.16 -5.08 3.39
C PHE A 388 -21.54 -4.49 3.20
N SER A 389 -21.78 -3.31 3.78
CA SER A 389 -22.95 -2.51 3.52
C SER A 389 -23.02 -2.12 2.05
N LYS A 390 -24.17 -2.31 1.41
CA LYS A 390 -24.38 -1.86 0.02
C LYS A 390 -24.44 -0.35 -0.14
N GLU A 391 -24.86 0.35 0.89
CA GLU A 391 -25.03 1.81 0.85
C GLU A 391 -23.69 2.52 1.04
N THR A 392 -22.92 2.08 2.04
CA THR A 392 -21.68 2.76 2.44
C THR A 392 -20.40 2.09 1.97
N GLY A 393 -20.46 0.79 1.62
CA GLY A 393 -19.29 -0.03 1.35
C GLY A 393 -18.45 -0.36 2.59
N VAL A 394 -18.90 0.01 3.79
CA VAL A 394 -18.20 -0.29 5.05
C VAL A 394 -18.44 -1.75 5.43
N ASN A 395 -17.43 -2.39 6.00
CA ASN A 395 -17.55 -3.74 6.54
C ASN A 395 -18.44 -3.70 7.78
N LEU A 396 -19.50 -4.51 7.79
CA LEU A 396 -20.47 -4.55 8.89
C LEU A 396 -19.91 -5.19 10.18
N GLU A 397 -18.77 -5.83 10.09
CA GLU A 397 -18.02 -6.42 11.21
C GLU A 397 -17.04 -5.42 11.87
N ALA A 398 -16.79 -4.23 11.26
CA ALA A 398 -15.80 -3.25 11.70
C ALA A 398 -16.25 -2.40 12.91
#